data_d2fdb6593c9b832781b5c82d561f2e46
#
_entry.id   d2fdb6593c9b832781b5c82d561f2e46
#
_cell.length_a   1.000
_cell.length_b   1.000
_cell.length_c   1.000
_cell.angle_alpha   90.00
_cell.angle_beta   90.00
_cell.angle_gamma   90.00
#
_symmetry.space_group_name_H-M   'P 1'
#
loop_
_entity.id
_entity.type
_entity.pdbx_description
1 polymer ?
#
loop_
_entity_poly.entity_id
_entity_poly.type
_entity_poly.pdbx_seq_one_letter_code
_entity_poly.pdbx_strand_id
1 'polypeptide(L)'
;MANFGTVGVDWQQRVNWDRLQTYRLERARERMKAHNLGALLLMYDENVRYVTSTLTPGWNRLKPGLRYALLCGDGAPVLFEQGDIGFQIQRHAPWIPQENIRYSYAWIKGAAGPASRQQVKKFTDALVKEMRRYDVADKTLGVDFIDINMLNQFNEAKITWADGMTPMMEDTFPSMRTVLLRMSRAPPNLLFHSL
;
A
#
# COMPACT_ATOMS: atom_id res chain seq x y z
N MET A 1 39.85 -2.10 -2.48
CA MET A 1 38.86 -2.91 -1.73
C MET A 1 38.03 -1.93 -0.91
N ALA A 2 36.74 -1.86 -1.16
CA ALA A 2 35.85 -1.05 -0.31
C ALA A 2 35.83 -1.69 1.08
N ASN A 3 36.22 -0.92 2.09
CA ASN A 3 36.25 -1.38 3.49
C ASN A 3 34.79 -1.30 3.97
N PHE A 4 34.06 -2.40 3.91
CA PHE A 4 32.70 -2.46 4.41
C PHE A 4 32.75 -2.39 5.94
N GLY A 5 32.24 -1.31 6.50
CA GLY A 5 32.18 -1.12 7.93
C GLY A 5 31.46 -2.28 8.62
N THR A 6 31.90 -2.63 9.81
CA THR A 6 31.35 -3.71 10.64
C THR A 6 29.88 -3.48 11.06
N VAL A 7 29.34 -2.27 10.87
CA VAL A 7 27.95 -1.86 11.20
C VAL A 7 26.97 -2.02 10.04
N GLY A 8 27.36 -2.59 8.90
CA GLY A 8 26.44 -2.84 7.78
C GLY A 8 25.92 -1.60 7.07
N VAL A 9 26.58 -0.46 7.17
CA VAL A 9 26.16 0.82 6.58
C VAL A 9 26.06 0.74 5.06
N ASP A 10 26.92 -0.09 4.45
CA ASP A 10 27.04 -0.21 2.99
C ASP A 10 26.20 -1.37 2.40
N TRP A 11 25.36 -2.02 3.19
CA TRP A 11 24.52 -3.12 2.72
C TRP A 11 23.60 -2.70 1.57
N GLN A 12 23.15 -1.43 1.56
CA GLN A 12 22.29 -0.88 0.53
C GLN A 12 22.93 -0.88 -0.86
N GLN A 13 24.25 -0.74 -0.93
CA GLN A 13 25.01 -0.75 -2.19
C GLN A 13 25.04 -2.12 -2.86
N ARG A 14 24.71 -3.19 -2.11
CA ARG A 14 24.65 -4.57 -2.61
C ARG A 14 23.27 -4.97 -3.13
N VAL A 15 22.27 -4.12 -2.93
CA VAL A 15 20.90 -4.39 -3.37
C VAL A 15 20.70 -3.86 -4.78
N ASN A 16 20.28 -4.72 -5.69
CA ASN A 16 19.78 -4.29 -6.99
C ASN A 16 18.35 -3.78 -6.79
N TRP A 17 18.22 -2.46 -6.66
CA TRP A 17 16.95 -1.79 -6.36
C TRP A 17 15.92 -1.94 -7.47
N ASP A 18 16.33 -1.86 -8.74
CA ASP A 18 15.43 -1.98 -9.89
C ASP A 18 14.80 -3.37 -9.92
N ARG A 19 15.63 -4.41 -9.74
CA ARG A 19 15.14 -5.78 -9.63
C ARG A 19 14.19 -5.97 -8.46
N LEU A 20 14.50 -5.38 -7.29
CA LEU A 20 13.68 -5.51 -6.11
C LEU A 20 12.31 -4.82 -6.29
N GLN A 21 12.29 -3.65 -6.90
CA GLN A 21 11.07 -2.90 -7.20
C GLN A 21 10.18 -3.68 -8.17
N THR A 22 10.75 -4.12 -9.28
CA THR A 22 10.04 -4.94 -10.28
C THR A 22 9.46 -6.19 -9.64
N TYR A 23 10.27 -6.93 -8.90
CA TYR A 23 9.85 -8.15 -8.20
C TYR A 23 8.65 -7.91 -7.27
N ARG A 24 8.71 -6.85 -6.44
CA ARG A 24 7.63 -6.53 -5.49
C ARG A 24 6.34 -6.17 -6.21
N LEU A 25 6.43 -5.37 -7.27
CA LEU A 25 5.27 -4.93 -8.03
C LEU A 25 4.60 -6.09 -8.78
N GLU A 26 5.39 -6.96 -9.40
CA GLU A 26 4.89 -8.17 -10.08
C GLU A 26 4.19 -9.10 -9.07
N ARG A 27 4.78 -9.31 -7.93
CA ARG A 27 4.18 -10.12 -6.85
C ARG A 27 2.85 -9.54 -6.38
N ALA A 28 2.76 -8.24 -6.12
CA ALA A 28 1.50 -7.60 -5.74
C ALA A 28 0.42 -7.80 -6.82
N ARG A 29 0.78 -7.67 -8.11
CA ARG A 29 -0.15 -7.94 -9.23
C ARG A 29 -0.60 -9.40 -9.29
N GLU A 30 0.31 -10.35 -9.08
CA GLU A 30 -0.03 -11.77 -9.00
C GLU A 30 -1.04 -12.04 -7.89
N ARG A 31 -0.87 -11.41 -6.70
CA ARG A 31 -1.80 -11.54 -5.59
C ARG A 31 -3.16 -10.90 -5.90
N MET A 32 -3.16 -9.72 -6.52
CA MET A 32 -4.41 -9.11 -7.01
C MET A 32 -5.18 -10.07 -7.91
N LYS A 33 -4.51 -10.67 -8.88
CA LYS A 33 -5.13 -11.64 -9.82
C LYS A 33 -5.63 -12.89 -9.09
N ALA A 34 -4.84 -13.44 -8.17
CA ALA A 34 -5.20 -14.64 -7.39
C ALA A 34 -6.45 -14.42 -6.50
N HIS A 35 -6.68 -13.19 -6.04
CA HIS A 35 -7.84 -12.80 -5.23
C HIS A 35 -8.96 -12.13 -6.04
N ASN A 36 -8.91 -12.15 -7.37
CA ASN A 36 -9.91 -11.53 -8.26
C ASN A 36 -10.11 -10.02 -7.99
N LEU A 37 -9.05 -9.31 -7.64
CA LEU A 37 -9.07 -7.88 -7.41
C LEU A 37 -8.67 -7.14 -8.69
N GLY A 38 -9.42 -6.08 -9.04
CA GLY A 38 -9.07 -5.21 -10.16
C GLY A 38 -8.10 -4.10 -9.76
N ALA A 39 -8.13 -3.73 -8.49
CA ALA A 39 -7.25 -2.72 -7.90
C ALA A 39 -6.94 -3.03 -6.44
N LEU A 40 -5.84 -2.47 -5.91
CA LEU A 40 -5.48 -2.45 -4.49
C LEU A 40 -5.31 -1.01 -4.02
N LEU A 41 -6.05 -0.64 -2.99
CA LEU A 41 -5.87 0.60 -2.24
C LEU A 41 -5.09 0.29 -0.96
N LEU A 42 -3.91 0.83 -0.86
CA LEU A 42 -2.95 0.55 0.20
C LEU A 42 -2.72 1.82 1.03
N MET A 43 -2.93 1.74 2.33
CA MET A 43 -2.86 2.87 3.28
C MET A 43 -1.88 2.62 4.42
N TYR A 44 -1.55 1.37 4.73
CA TYR A 44 -0.44 1.08 5.64
C TYR A 44 0.89 1.38 4.95
N ASP A 45 1.77 2.09 5.65
CA ASP A 45 3.05 2.56 5.08
C ASP A 45 3.91 1.43 4.53
N GLU A 46 3.89 0.27 5.17
CA GLU A 46 4.60 -0.92 4.73
C GLU A 46 4.13 -1.38 3.35
N ASN A 47 2.82 -1.40 3.12
CA ASN A 47 2.21 -1.82 1.86
C ASN A 47 2.41 -0.74 0.78
N VAL A 48 2.24 0.54 1.13
CA VAL A 48 2.55 1.66 0.23
C VAL A 48 4.01 1.58 -0.21
N ARG A 49 4.94 1.42 0.74
CA ARG A 49 6.36 1.28 0.46
C ARG A 49 6.67 0.04 -0.37
N TYR A 50 5.96 -1.06 -0.13
CA TYR A 50 6.17 -2.30 -0.88
C TYR A 50 5.95 -2.10 -2.37
N VAL A 51 4.84 -1.48 -2.78
CA VAL A 51 4.49 -1.31 -4.20
C VAL A 51 5.13 -0.09 -4.85
N THR A 52 5.47 0.95 -4.06
CA THR A 52 6.03 2.21 -4.60
C THR A 52 7.52 2.35 -4.39
N SER A 53 8.11 1.58 -3.47
CA SER A 53 9.51 1.72 -3.01
C SER A 53 9.86 3.14 -2.52
N THR A 54 8.86 3.92 -2.09
CA THR A 54 9.05 5.26 -1.56
C THR A 54 9.01 5.27 -0.04
N LEU A 55 9.73 6.21 0.56
CA LEU A 55 9.75 6.42 2.01
C LEU A 55 8.83 7.56 2.41
N THR A 56 8.25 7.43 3.58
CA THR A 56 7.39 8.44 4.21
C THR A 56 8.11 9.14 5.35
N PRO A 57 7.91 10.45 5.55
CA PRO A 57 8.29 11.12 6.77
C PRO A 57 7.68 10.45 8.01
N GLY A 58 8.46 10.32 9.10
CA GLY A 58 8.14 9.47 10.24
C GLY A 58 6.78 9.71 10.89
N TRP A 59 6.26 10.95 10.89
CA TRP A 59 4.97 11.29 11.49
C TRP A 59 3.75 10.75 10.71
N ASN A 60 3.88 10.50 9.41
CA ASN A 60 2.82 9.94 8.58
C ASN A 60 2.64 8.44 8.75
N ARG A 61 3.68 7.74 9.21
CA ARG A 61 3.69 6.27 9.31
C ARG A 61 2.61 5.70 10.23
N LEU A 62 2.19 6.45 11.23
CA LEU A 62 1.23 6.00 12.24
C LEU A 62 -0.22 6.36 11.90
N LYS A 63 -0.48 6.96 10.73
CA LYS A 63 -1.81 7.46 10.37
C LYS A 63 -2.21 7.00 8.98
N PRO A 64 -2.87 5.83 8.86
CA PRO A 64 -3.46 5.40 7.60
C PRO A 64 -4.34 6.51 7.00
N GLY A 65 -4.35 6.64 5.68
CA GLY A 65 -5.19 7.62 4.97
C GLY A 65 -4.62 9.02 4.82
N LEU A 66 -3.44 9.31 5.37
CA LEU A 66 -2.73 10.57 5.05
C LEU A 66 -1.91 10.43 3.76
N ARG A 67 -1.38 9.26 3.53
CA ARG A 67 -0.63 8.86 2.35
C ARG A 67 -1.12 7.49 1.93
N TYR A 68 -1.32 7.27 0.66
CA TYR A 68 -1.83 5.99 0.17
C TYR A 68 -1.41 5.77 -1.28
N ALA A 69 -1.43 4.51 -1.70
CA ALA A 69 -1.17 4.10 -3.07
C ALA A 69 -2.35 3.33 -3.64
N LEU A 70 -2.61 3.52 -4.92
CA LEU A 70 -3.57 2.75 -5.69
C LEU A 70 -2.83 2.00 -6.79
N LEU A 71 -2.92 0.68 -6.79
CA LEU A 71 -2.42 -0.19 -7.84
C LEU A 71 -3.60 -0.71 -8.65
N CYS A 72 -3.67 -0.39 -9.94
CA CYS A 72 -4.75 -0.78 -10.84
C CYS A 72 -4.23 -1.73 -11.92
N GLY A 73 -4.76 -2.94 -11.97
CA GLY A 73 -4.41 -3.93 -13.00
C GLY A 73 -2.89 -4.10 -13.16
N ASP A 74 -2.42 -3.98 -14.38
CA ASP A 74 -0.99 -4.05 -14.72
C ASP A 74 -0.31 -2.67 -14.79
N GLY A 75 -1.03 -1.59 -14.39
CA GLY A 75 -0.54 -0.22 -14.43
C GLY A 75 0.55 0.09 -13.39
N ALA A 76 1.28 1.18 -13.58
CA ALA A 76 2.19 1.70 -12.56
C ALA A 76 1.39 2.19 -11.33
N PRO A 77 1.91 2.06 -10.11
CA PRO A 77 1.21 2.52 -8.91
C PRO A 77 0.94 4.03 -8.99
N VAL A 78 -0.24 4.44 -8.54
CA VAL A 78 -0.60 5.85 -8.33
C VAL A 78 -0.37 6.17 -6.87
N LEU A 79 0.52 7.11 -6.59
CA LEU A 79 0.87 7.54 -5.24
C LEU A 79 0.15 8.84 -4.90
N PHE A 80 -0.62 8.82 -3.83
CA PHE A 80 -1.25 10.00 -3.24
C PHE A 80 -0.43 10.48 -2.06
N GLU A 81 0.13 11.68 -2.17
CA GLU A 81 1.06 12.25 -1.20
C GLU A 81 0.56 13.60 -0.67
N GLN A 82 0.96 13.95 0.54
CA GLN A 82 0.57 15.22 1.15
C GLN A 82 1.36 16.41 0.62
N GLY A 83 0.66 17.52 0.41
CA GLY A 83 1.27 18.80 0.04
C GLY A 83 2.07 18.74 -1.26
N ASP A 84 3.06 19.60 -1.38
CA ASP A 84 3.95 19.72 -2.54
C ASP A 84 5.13 18.73 -2.54
N ILE A 85 5.01 17.62 -1.79
CA ILE A 85 6.05 16.59 -1.71
C ILE A 85 6.20 15.83 -3.04
N GLY A 86 5.19 15.87 -3.92
CA GLY A 86 5.22 15.22 -5.23
C GLY A 86 6.47 15.54 -6.05
N PHE A 87 6.95 16.79 -6.00
CA PHE A 87 8.19 17.20 -6.63
C PHE A 87 9.42 16.50 -6.03
N GLN A 88 9.48 16.31 -4.71
CA GLN A 88 10.57 15.59 -4.06
C GLN A 88 10.49 14.09 -4.36
N ILE A 89 9.29 13.51 -4.35
CA ILE A 89 9.06 12.10 -4.69
C ILE A 89 9.58 11.81 -6.09
N GLN A 90 9.23 12.61 -7.08
CA GLN A 90 9.69 12.42 -8.44
C GLN A 90 11.22 12.40 -8.56
N ARG A 91 11.90 13.20 -7.75
CA ARG A 91 13.36 13.27 -7.71
C ARG A 91 14.01 12.02 -7.13
N HIS A 92 13.35 11.38 -6.16
CA HIS A 92 13.85 10.19 -5.46
C HIS A 92 13.24 8.87 -5.93
N ALA A 93 12.14 8.93 -6.67
CA ALA A 93 11.42 7.79 -7.21
C ALA A 93 11.08 7.98 -8.70
N PRO A 94 12.09 8.12 -9.58
CA PRO A 94 11.88 8.39 -11.01
C PRO A 94 11.16 7.26 -11.76
N TRP A 95 11.02 6.08 -11.15
CA TRP A 95 10.25 4.95 -11.67
C TRP A 95 8.73 5.13 -11.53
N ILE A 96 8.25 6.09 -10.72
CA ILE A 96 6.84 6.45 -10.67
C ILE A 96 6.60 7.57 -11.68
N PRO A 97 5.75 7.37 -12.70
CA PRO A 97 5.43 8.43 -13.65
C PRO A 97 4.88 9.67 -12.93
N GLN A 98 5.26 10.86 -13.38
CA GLN A 98 4.81 12.11 -12.75
C GLN A 98 3.29 12.23 -12.73
N GLU A 99 2.63 11.78 -13.78
CA GLU A 99 1.18 11.72 -13.88
C GLU A 99 0.52 10.72 -12.93
N ASN A 100 1.30 9.92 -12.20
CA ASN A 100 0.84 9.01 -11.17
C ASN A 100 1.11 9.53 -9.75
N ILE A 101 1.65 10.73 -9.61
CA ILE A 101 1.81 11.39 -8.32
C ILE A 101 0.65 12.38 -8.15
N ARG A 102 -0.12 12.22 -7.08
CA ARG A 102 -1.34 12.97 -6.80
C ARG A 102 -1.32 13.57 -5.41
N TYR A 103 -2.14 14.58 -5.19
CA TYR A 103 -2.42 15.08 -3.84
C TYR A 103 -3.30 14.10 -3.08
N SER A 104 -2.93 13.81 -1.83
CA SER A 104 -3.77 13.03 -0.94
C SER A 104 -4.86 13.90 -0.30
N TYR A 105 -6.03 13.31 -0.08
CA TYR A 105 -7.12 13.93 0.65
C TYR A 105 -7.18 13.32 2.05
N ALA A 106 -6.84 14.10 3.07
CA ALA A 106 -6.90 13.65 4.46
C ALA A 106 -8.34 13.81 4.99
N TRP A 107 -9.07 12.71 5.17
CA TRP A 107 -10.46 12.72 5.67
C TRP A 107 -10.60 12.33 7.12
N ILE A 108 -9.55 11.83 7.75
CA ILE A 108 -9.57 11.40 9.15
C ILE A 108 -9.94 12.60 10.03
N LYS A 109 -10.92 12.43 10.95
CA LYS A 109 -11.41 13.52 11.78
C LYS A 109 -10.33 14.28 12.55
N GLY A 110 -9.28 13.59 13.01
CA GLY A 110 -8.14 14.21 13.66
C GLY A 110 -7.30 15.13 12.76
N ALA A 111 -7.41 15.00 11.44
CA ALA A 111 -6.72 15.87 10.47
C ALA A 111 -7.67 16.85 9.78
N ALA A 112 -8.87 16.40 9.40
CA ALA A 112 -9.84 17.16 8.60
C ALA A 112 -10.90 17.89 9.43
N GLY A 113 -11.10 17.50 10.71
CA GLY A 113 -12.11 18.10 11.57
C GLY A 113 -13.52 18.10 10.93
N PRO A 114 -14.21 19.26 10.87
CA PRO A 114 -15.54 19.37 10.28
C PRO A 114 -15.59 19.05 8.78
N ALA A 115 -14.46 19.18 8.06
CA ALA A 115 -14.37 18.93 6.62
C ALA A 115 -14.26 17.44 6.26
N SER A 116 -14.20 16.53 7.22
CA SER A 116 -13.98 15.09 7.03
C SER A 116 -14.91 14.49 5.97
N ARG A 117 -16.21 14.80 6.01
CA ARG A 117 -17.19 14.30 5.04
C ARG A 117 -16.92 14.77 3.60
N GLN A 118 -16.52 16.03 3.44
CA GLN A 118 -16.17 16.57 2.13
C GLN A 118 -14.86 15.97 1.61
N GLN A 119 -13.90 15.77 2.50
CA GLN A 119 -12.60 15.20 2.14
C GLN A 119 -12.71 13.73 1.73
N VAL A 120 -13.50 12.91 2.43
CA VAL A 120 -13.68 11.51 2.02
C VAL A 120 -14.40 11.39 0.68
N LYS A 121 -15.31 12.31 0.37
CA LYS A 121 -15.94 12.36 -0.96
C LYS A 121 -14.90 12.66 -2.05
N LYS A 122 -14.06 13.70 -1.87
CA LYS A 122 -12.98 14.03 -2.81
C LYS A 122 -11.99 12.88 -3.00
N PHE A 123 -11.64 12.21 -1.90
CA PHE A 123 -10.82 11.01 -1.93
C PHE A 123 -11.45 9.92 -2.81
N THR A 124 -12.72 9.60 -2.57
CA THR A 124 -13.43 8.57 -3.34
C THR A 124 -13.57 8.95 -4.81
N ASP A 125 -13.90 10.20 -5.12
CA ASP A 125 -13.99 10.70 -6.49
C ASP A 125 -12.63 10.57 -7.22
N ALA A 126 -11.52 10.86 -6.52
CA ALA A 126 -10.17 10.69 -7.06
C ALA A 126 -9.81 9.23 -7.32
N LEU A 127 -10.17 8.31 -6.40
CA LEU A 127 -9.99 6.87 -6.60
C LEU A 127 -10.75 6.35 -7.82
N VAL A 128 -12.04 6.67 -7.92
CA VAL A 128 -12.88 6.25 -9.04
C VAL A 128 -12.34 6.80 -10.38
N LYS A 129 -11.85 8.04 -10.38
CA LYS A 129 -11.21 8.63 -11.56
C LYS A 129 -10.01 7.82 -12.02
N GLU A 130 -9.11 7.43 -11.10
CA GLU A 130 -7.93 6.64 -11.46
C GLU A 130 -8.33 5.19 -11.82
N MET A 131 -9.28 4.58 -11.14
CA MET A 131 -9.79 3.25 -11.52
C MET A 131 -10.40 3.24 -12.95
N ARG A 132 -11.11 4.31 -13.33
CA ARG A 132 -11.62 4.47 -14.71
C ARG A 132 -10.48 4.65 -15.72
N ARG A 133 -9.44 5.41 -15.38
CA ARG A 133 -8.26 5.61 -16.23
C ARG A 133 -7.56 4.29 -16.57
N TYR A 134 -7.64 3.30 -15.69
CA TYR A 134 -7.06 1.97 -15.85
C TYR A 134 -8.09 0.89 -16.22
N ASP A 135 -9.33 1.28 -16.54
CA ASP A 135 -10.40 0.37 -16.95
C ASP A 135 -10.70 -0.77 -15.95
N VAL A 136 -10.70 -0.41 -14.67
CA VAL A 136 -10.97 -1.33 -13.56
C VAL A 136 -12.04 -0.81 -12.59
N ALA A 137 -12.81 0.21 -12.97
CA ALA A 137 -13.79 0.84 -12.09
C ALA A 137 -15.00 -0.05 -11.76
N ASP A 138 -15.27 -1.04 -12.55
CA ASP A 138 -16.31 -2.07 -12.39
C ASP A 138 -15.82 -3.30 -11.63
N LYS A 139 -14.52 -3.38 -11.32
CA LYS A 139 -13.90 -4.51 -10.65
C LYS A 139 -13.79 -4.27 -9.13
N THR A 140 -13.57 -5.36 -8.39
CA THR A 140 -13.43 -5.31 -6.94
C THR A 140 -12.15 -4.58 -6.55
N LEU A 141 -12.28 -3.61 -5.63
CA LEU A 141 -11.18 -2.90 -5.00
C LEU A 141 -10.76 -3.61 -3.71
N GLY A 142 -9.55 -4.14 -3.66
CA GLY A 142 -8.95 -4.61 -2.41
C GLY A 142 -8.52 -3.42 -1.55
N VAL A 143 -8.83 -3.45 -0.25
CA VAL A 143 -8.43 -2.39 0.69
C VAL A 143 -7.72 -2.99 1.90
N ASP A 144 -6.57 -2.44 2.28
CA ASP A 144 -5.82 -2.91 3.45
C ASP A 144 -6.26 -2.21 4.75
N PHE A 145 -6.97 -1.10 4.64
CA PHE A 145 -7.55 -0.35 5.75
C PHE A 145 -8.87 0.27 5.32
N ILE A 146 -9.87 0.27 6.21
CA ILE A 146 -11.15 0.94 6.00
C ILE A 146 -11.64 1.57 7.30
N ASP A 147 -12.10 2.81 7.24
CA ASP A 147 -12.82 3.46 8.32
C ASP A 147 -14.31 3.63 7.99
N ILE A 148 -15.10 4.05 8.97
CA ILE A 148 -16.55 4.18 8.83
C ILE A 148 -16.95 5.24 7.77
N ASN A 149 -16.14 6.30 7.59
CA ASN A 149 -16.45 7.33 6.60
C ASN A 149 -16.18 6.82 5.19
N MET A 150 -15.08 6.08 5.00
CA MET A 150 -14.78 5.39 3.74
C MET A 150 -15.87 4.39 3.40
N LEU A 151 -16.25 3.52 4.37
CA LEU A 151 -17.28 2.51 4.17
C LEU A 151 -18.58 3.13 3.67
N ASN A 152 -19.05 4.18 4.34
CA ASN A 152 -20.26 4.88 3.95
C ASN A 152 -20.14 5.49 2.53
N GLN A 153 -19.00 6.12 2.24
CA GLN A 153 -18.77 6.76 0.95
C GLN A 153 -18.60 5.75 -0.19
N PHE A 154 -17.98 4.58 0.07
CA PHE A 154 -17.86 3.50 -0.91
C PHE A 154 -19.22 2.90 -1.24
N ASN A 155 -20.10 2.74 -0.24
CA ASN A 155 -21.48 2.30 -0.45
C ASN A 155 -22.28 3.32 -1.28
N GLU A 156 -22.18 4.63 -0.98
CA GLU A 156 -22.80 5.71 -1.76
C GLU A 156 -22.31 5.71 -3.22
N ALA A 157 -21.01 5.51 -3.43
CA ALA A 157 -20.38 5.46 -4.74
C ALA A 157 -20.52 4.11 -5.47
N LYS A 158 -21.16 3.11 -4.83
CA LYS A 158 -21.33 1.74 -5.35
C LYS A 158 -20.02 1.05 -5.72
N ILE A 159 -18.97 1.29 -4.94
CA ILE A 159 -17.68 0.61 -5.12
C ILE A 159 -17.79 -0.78 -4.50
N THR A 160 -17.52 -1.81 -5.30
CA THR A 160 -17.34 -3.17 -4.79
C THR A 160 -15.95 -3.29 -4.18
N TRP A 161 -15.87 -3.66 -2.92
CA TRP A 161 -14.60 -3.76 -2.20
C TRP A 161 -14.46 -5.09 -1.44
N ALA A 162 -13.23 -5.48 -1.17
CA ALA A 162 -12.87 -6.70 -0.45
C ALA A 162 -11.61 -6.50 0.38
N ASP A 163 -11.23 -7.50 1.16
CA ASP A 163 -9.98 -7.51 1.91
C ASP A 163 -8.78 -7.46 0.96
N GLY A 164 -7.97 -6.42 1.09
CA GLY A 164 -6.68 -6.22 0.42
C GLY A 164 -5.48 -6.46 1.32
N MET A 165 -5.70 -6.64 2.64
CA MET A 165 -4.62 -6.90 3.59
C MET A 165 -4.08 -8.33 3.43
N THR A 166 -4.96 -9.34 3.33
CA THR A 166 -4.53 -10.75 3.18
C THR A 166 -3.65 -10.96 1.95
N PRO A 167 -3.99 -10.49 0.73
CA PRO A 167 -3.09 -10.55 -0.41
C PRO A 167 -1.71 -9.96 -0.15
N MET A 168 -1.66 -8.81 0.51
CA MET A 168 -0.39 -8.14 0.82
C MET A 168 0.41 -8.87 1.89
N MET A 169 -0.24 -9.42 2.92
CA MET A 169 0.42 -10.24 3.95
C MET A 169 1.00 -11.52 3.40
N GLU A 170 0.30 -12.20 2.50
CA GLU A 170 0.80 -13.40 1.83
C GLU A 170 2.09 -13.14 1.06
N ASP A 171 2.29 -11.92 0.64
CA ASP A 171 3.42 -11.49 -0.16
C ASP A 171 4.56 -10.91 0.69
N THR A 172 4.21 -10.05 1.64
CA THR A 172 5.17 -9.34 2.49
C THR A 172 5.78 -10.26 3.56
N PHE A 173 5.03 -11.28 4.02
CA PHE A 173 5.43 -12.19 5.09
C PHE A 173 5.33 -13.68 4.70
N PRO A 174 5.96 -14.14 3.62
CA PRO A 174 5.90 -15.56 3.23
C PRO A 174 6.46 -16.50 4.31
N SER A 175 7.43 -16.02 5.11
CA SER A 175 7.95 -16.73 6.28
C SER A 175 6.93 -16.82 7.43
N MET A 176 6.11 -15.78 7.65
CA MET A 176 5.05 -15.81 8.66
C MET A 176 3.96 -16.82 8.32
N ARG A 177 3.55 -16.92 7.06
CA ARG A 177 2.60 -17.96 6.63
C ARG A 177 3.12 -19.34 6.95
N THR A 178 4.40 -19.62 6.69
CA THR A 178 5.03 -20.89 7.02
C THR A 178 5.08 -21.12 8.54
N VAL A 179 5.36 -20.09 9.32
CA VAL A 179 5.35 -20.13 10.79
C VAL A 179 3.94 -20.35 11.32
N LEU A 180 2.95 -19.59 10.87
CA LEU A 180 1.55 -19.74 11.28
C LEU A 180 0.98 -21.11 10.91
N LEU A 181 1.30 -21.63 9.72
CA LEU A 181 0.90 -22.98 9.31
C LEU A 181 1.60 -24.06 10.14
N ARG A 182 2.84 -23.84 10.55
CA ARG A 182 3.54 -24.76 11.48
C ARG A 182 2.94 -24.69 12.88
N MET A 183 2.64 -23.50 13.39
CA MET A 183 2.01 -23.32 14.68
C MET A 183 0.59 -23.90 14.73
N SER A 184 -0.21 -23.75 13.67
CA SER A 184 -1.55 -24.35 13.59
C SER A 184 -1.54 -25.90 13.48
N ARG A 185 -0.43 -26.48 13.06
CA ARG A 185 -0.21 -27.94 12.98
C ARG A 185 0.56 -28.51 14.19
N ALA A 186 1.08 -27.65 15.06
CA ALA A 186 1.79 -28.09 16.26
C ALA A 186 0.77 -28.57 17.32
N PRO A 187 1.01 -29.68 18.00
CA PRO A 187 0.17 -30.10 19.11
C PRO A 187 0.21 -29.04 20.22
N PRO A 188 -0.91 -28.81 20.93
CA PRO A 188 -1.07 -27.69 21.89
C PRO A 188 -0.04 -27.66 23.03
N ASN A 189 0.67 -28.72 23.28
CA ASN A 189 1.62 -28.88 24.37
C ASN A 189 3.03 -28.27 24.07
N LEU A 190 3.30 -27.81 22.84
CA LEU A 190 4.60 -27.25 22.47
C LEU A 190 4.67 -25.71 22.51
N LEU A 191 3.54 -25.04 22.80
CA LEU A 191 3.46 -23.57 22.75
C LEU A 191 3.92 -22.85 24.05
N PHE A 192 4.28 -23.59 25.12
CA PHE A 192 4.55 -22.98 26.43
C PHE A 192 5.90 -23.37 27.08
N HIS A 193 6.84 -23.92 26.33
CA HIS A 193 8.12 -24.36 26.91
C HIS A 193 9.35 -23.60 26.38
N SER A 194 9.18 -22.40 25.85
CA SER A 194 10.33 -21.55 25.49
C SER A 194 9.99 -20.07 25.68
N LEU A 195 9.95 -19.65 26.93
CA LEU A 195 10.22 -18.29 27.41
C LEU A 195 11.31 -18.35 28.45
#